data_d6410628eafb326d467394d85855c6cc
#
_entry.id   d6410628eafb326d467394d85855c6cc
#
_cell.length_a   1.000
_cell.length_b   1.000
_cell.length_c   1.000
_cell.angle_alpha   90.00
_cell.angle_beta   90.00
_cell.angle_gamma   90.00
#
_symmetry.space_group_name_H-M   'P 1'
#
loop_
_entity.id
_entity.type
_entity.pdbx_description
1 polymer ?
#
loop_
_entity_poly.entity_id
_entity_poly.type
_entity_poly.pdbx_seq_one_letter_code
_entity_poly.pdbx_strand_id
1 'polypeptide(L)' 'MDNNIIKETISDYKNKSNKDLEYTLNGLSLEFEETKKLIIKLSKHLDNVESNYNNILREYKNRTGNG' A
#
# COMPACT_ATOMS: atom_id res chain seq x y z
N MET A 1 -4.18 -21.07 -7.19
CA MET A 1 -4.18 -20.60 -5.85
C MET A 1 -5.58 -20.35 -5.39
N ASP A 2 -5.89 -20.89 -4.28
CA ASP A 2 -7.28 -20.83 -3.85
C ASP A 2 -7.48 -19.73 -2.82
N ASN A 3 -7.98 -18.59 -3.27
CA ASN A 3 -8.25 -17.47 -2.37
C ASN A 3 -9.30 -17.82 -1.33
N ASN A 4 -10.14 -18.82 -1.61
CA ASN A 4 -11.15 -19.23 -0.64
C ASN A 4 -10.52 -19.84 0.60
N ILE A 5 -9.45 -20.62 0.43
CA ILE A 5 -8.77 -21.21 1.57
C ILE A 5 -8.20 -20.13 2.47
N ILE A 6 -7.60 -19.11 1.88
CA ILE A 6 -7.03 -18.00 2.63
C ILE A 6 -8.13 -17.23 3.37
N LYS A 7 -9.22 -16.91 2.69
CA LYS A 7 -10.33 -16.18 3.31
C LYS A 7 -10.97 -16.97 4.43
N GLU A 8 -11.18 -18.25 4.23
CA GLU A 8 -11.77 -19.11 5.25
C GLU A 8 -10.87 -19.22 6.47
N THR A 9 -9.56 -19.33 6.23
CA THR A 9 -8.60 -19.46 7.31
C THR A 9 -8.57 -18.18 8.14
N ILE A 10 -8.57 -17.03 7.49
CA ILE A 10 -8.60 -15.75 8.19
C ILE A 10 -9.85 -15.63 9.06
N SER A 11 -11.00 -16.08 8.53
CA SER A 11 -12.26 -15.97 9.25
C SER A 11 -12.34 -16.90 10.45
N ASP A 12 -11.68 -18.06 10.38
CA ASP A 12 -11.84 -19.10 11.41
C ASP A 12 -10.50 -19.76 11.73
N TYR A 13 -9.49 -18.96 11.94
CA TYR A 13 -8.11 -19.45 12.05
C TYR A 13 -7.92 -20.40 13.24
N LYS A 14 -8.67 -20.23 14.31
CA LYS A 14 -8.49 -21.06 15.50
C LYS A 14 -8.87 -22.51 15.26
N ASN A 15 -9.73 -22.77 14.28
CA ASN A 15 -10.21 -24.11 13.98
C ASN A 15 -9.58 -24.74 12.76
N LYS A 16 -8.55 -24.11 12.19
CA LYS A 16 -7.91 -24.60 10.98
C LYS A 16 -6.69 -25.44 11.31
N SER A 17 -6.34 -26.31 10.37
CA SER A 17 -5.17 -27.16 10.51
C SER A 17 -3.89 -26.36 10.40
N ASN A 18 -2.80 -26.94 10.92
CA ASN A 18 -1.49 -26.29 10.79
C ASN A 18 -1.12 -26.08 9.34
N LYS A 19 -1.52 -26.99 8.47
CA LYS A 19 -1.22 -26.89 7.05
C LYS A 19 -1.92 -25.70 6.43
N ASP A 20 -3.19 -25.50 6.79
CA ASP A 20 -3.96 -24.35 6.29
C ASP A 20 -3.39 -23.05 6.84
N LEU A 21 -2.98 -23.04 8.09
CA LEU A 21 -2.37 -21.86 8.69
C LEU A 21 -1.06 -21.50 7.99
N GLU A 22 -0.24 -22.51 7.72
CA GLU A 22 1.04 -22.28 7.03
C GLU A 22 0.82 -21.75 5.62
N TYR A 23 -0.11 -22.34 4.90
CA TYR A 23 -0.44 -21.90 3.55
C TYR A 23 -0.89 -20.44 3.55
N THR A 24 -1.75 -20.09 4.51
CA THR A 24 -2.27 -18.74 4.62
C THR A 24 -1.17 -17.75 5.03
N LEU A 25 -0.30 -18.16 5.95
CA LEU A 25 0.83 -17.31 6.34
C LEU A 25 1.74 -16.99 5.16
N ASN A 26 2.00 -17.99 4.32
CA ASN A 26 2.83 -17.76 3.14
C ASN A 26 2.18 -16.78 2.18
N GLY A 27 0.87 -16.92 1.98
CA GLY A 27 0.14 -16.01 1.12
C GLY A 27 0.10 -14.59 1.65
N LEU A 28 -0.15 -14.43 2.94
CA LEU A 28 -0.19 -13.13 3.57
C LEU A 28 1.17 -12.46 3.59
N SER A 29 2.23 -13.26 3.80
CA SER A 29 3.60 -12.74 3.79
C SER A 29 3.94 -12.16 2.42
N LEU A 30 3.55 -12.85 1.37
CA LEU A 30 3.80 -12.39 0.01
C LEU A 30 3.03 -11.08 -0.26
N GLU A 31 1.77 -11.06 0.11
CA GLU A 31 0.94 -9.87 -0.07
C GLU A 31 1.50 -8.70 0.72
N PHE A 32 1.99 -8.97 1.93
CA PHE A 32 2.58 -7.95 2.78
C PHE A 32 3.79 -7.31 2.10
N GLU A 33 4.66 -8.13 1.52
CA GLU A 33 5.85 -7.61 0.83
C GLU A 33 5.48 -6.81 -0.41
N GLU A 34 4.50 -7.28 -1.17
CA GLU A 34 4.05 -6.56 -2.36
C GLU A 34 3.44 -5.22 -1.98
N THR A 35 2.65 -5.21 -0.91
CA THR A 35 2.02 -3.99 -0.45
C THR A 35 3.03 -2.98 0.05
N LYS A 36 4.07 -3.44 0.74
CA LYS A 36 5.14 -2.56 1.20
C LYS A 36 5.84 -1.88 0.03
N LYS A 37 6.11 -2.63 -1.02
CA LYS A 37 6.73 -2.07 -2.22
C LYS A 37 5.84 -1.01 -2.86
N LEU A 38 4.56 -1.28 -2.90
CA LEU A 38 3.58 -0.36 -3.47
C LEU A 38 3.51 0.93 -2.65
N ILE A 39 3.51 0.80 -1.33
CA ILE A 39 3.48 1.97 -0.44
C ILE A 39 4.70 2.86 -0.67
N ILE A 40 5.88 2.25 -0.79
CA ILE A 40 7.10 3.02 -1.03
C ILE A 40 7.00 3.76 -2.37
N LYS A 41 6.51 3.08 -3.39
CA LYS A 41 6.37 3.66 -4.72
C LYS A 41 5.39 4.83 -4.70
N LEU A 42 4.25 4.66 -4.02
CA LEU A 42 3.24 5.69 -3.93
C LEU A 42 3.72 6.88 -3.11
N SER A 43 4.52 6.62 -2.06
CA SER A 43 5.08 7.69 -1.25
C SER A 43 6.01 8.57 -2.07
N LYS A 44 6.83 7.96 -2.91
CA LYS A 44 7.72 8.72 -3.78
C LYS A 44 6.95 9.54 -4.79
N HIS A 45 5.88 8.96 -5.32
CA HIS A 45 5.02 9.67 -6.27
C HIS A 45 4.35 10.87 -5.59
N LEU A 46 3.86 10.67 -4.37
CA LEU A 46 3.22 11.73 -3.61
C LEU A 46 4.20 12.87 -3.36
N ASP A 47 5.44 12.55 -2.98
CA ASP A 47 6.47 13.56 -2.77
C ASP A 47 6.70 14.39 -4.02
N ASN A 48 6.72 13.72 -5.17
CA ASN A 48 6.88 14.40 -6.45
C ASN A 48 5.73 15.35 -6.74
N VAL A 49 4.52 14.88 -6.56
CA VAL A 49 3.33 15.69 -6.82
C VAL A 49 3.31 16.90 -5.90
N GLU A 50 3.63 16.66 -4.64
CA GLU A 50 3.64 17.74 -3.64
C GLU A 50 4.69 18.79 -3.96
N SER A 51 5.88 18.35 -4.35
CA SER A 51 6.96 19.26 -4.71
C SER A 51 6.56 20.10 -5.93
N ASN A 52 6.00 19.46 -6.92
CA ASN A 52 5.54 20.18 -8.13
C ASN A 52 4.44 21.16 -7.80
N TYR A 53 3.51 20.74 -6.96
CA TYR A 53 2.42 21.62 -6.54
C TYR A 53 2.95 22.87 -5.85
N ASN A 54 3.86 22.68 -4.92
CA ASN A 54 4.42 23.81 -4.17
C ASN A 54 5.20 24.76 -5.06
N ASN A 55 5.94 24.21 -6.00
CA ASN A 55 6.72 25.04 -6.93
C ASN A 55 5.81 25.89 -7.80
N ILE A 56 4.77 25.27 -8.33
CA ILE A 56 3.84 25.99 -9.21
C ILE A 56 3.04 27.03 -8.41
N LEU A 57 2.63 26.65 -7.21
CA LEU A 57 1.88 27.58 -6.35
C LEU A 57 2.71 28.81 -6.03
N ARG A 58 3.99 28.61 -5.73
CA ARG A 58 4.89 29.73 -5.42
C ARG A 58 5.00 30.68 -6.61
N GLU A 59 5.17 30.12 -7.79
CA GLU A 59 5.28 30.93 -9.00
C GLU A 59 3.98 31.68 -9.28
N TYR A 60 2.86 31.02 -9.08
CA TYR A 60 1.55 31.64 -9.28
C TYR A 60 1.36 32.84 -8.35
N LYS A 61 1.73 32.66 -7.08
CA LYS A 61 1.62 33.74 -6.09
C LYS A 61 2.52 34.90 -6.43
N ASN A 62 3.73 34.60 -6.93
CA ASN A 62 4.66 35.64 -7.34
C ASN A 62 4.10 36.47 -8.48
N ARG A 63 3.45 35.81 -9.42
CA ARG A 63 2.90 36.51 -10.59
C ARG A 63 1.64 37.30 -10.31
N THR A 64 0.84 36.81 -9.37
CA THR A 64 -0.40 37.50 -9.01
C THR A 64 -0.14 38.62 -8.01
N GLY A 65 1.05 38.83 -7.69
CA GLY A 65 1.38 39.89 -6.92
C GLY A 65 1.23 39.98 -5.67
N ASN A 66 1.04 39.45 -5.18
CA ASN A 66 0.93 39.70 -4.05
C ASN A 66 1.62 39.56 -3.43
N GLY A 67 1.92 39.54 -3.89
CA GLY A 67 2.65 39.63 -3.02
C GLY A 67 2.15 39.13 -1.96
#